data_7d7c4879c33f1230fe39a9d2230950f4
#
_entry.id   7d7c4879c33f1230fe39a9d2230950f4
#
_cell.length_a   1.000
_cell.length_b   1.000
_cell.length_c   1.000
_cell.angle_alpha   90.00
_cell.angle_beta   90.00
_cell.angle_gamma   90.00
#
_symmetry.space_group_name_H-M   'P 1'
#
loop_
_entity.id
_entity.type
_entity.pdbx_description
1 polymer ?
#
loop_
_entity_poly.entity_id
_entity_poly.type
_entity_poly.pdbx_seq_one_letter_code
_entity_poly.pdbx_strand_id
1 'polypeptide(L)'
;MKYRVLLVEGNRLMMEQLANVINQTPDFELAAKYQSDSDALGQGGVFKPNLILLDVENRNAPEILADFRRVYPETSIVCMGEHWQAEVASHLVREGARGYIIKPFTGEYLTKAMRQFAKTGMEVTNQTVSFFSPKGKSGKTTVIANLAMCLANKTGEQIGIIDADLQFGDMAVFFNLKPKSTIIEAVRDVDFLSPISLSGYFTEVNNHVKVLCGTANPSLSDRVEIEPFIRVIHMAQSLFRYVLIDVPPGFNPTSIAAAEQSDTVYLVSMINGGFEVQHMRRALEIFEGLDRHEEIVRTIFTRVMPCDIASQKRLEQELGHPVDCIVPNEYQIVSNAADNGRMALDIEPDSQLTRSINKLAAQLTGHKQIRWDQS
;
A
#
# COMPACT_ATOMS: atom_id res chain seq x y z
N MET A 1 21.08 2.81 18.47
CA MET A 1 20.35 2.75 19.75
C MET A 1 20.18 1.30 20.09
N LYS A 2 20.58 0.86 21.28
CA LYS A 2 20.52 -0.56 21.66
C LYS A 2 19.13 -0.88 22.20
N TYR A 3 18.47 -1.94 21.68
CA TYR A 3 17.17 -2.41 22.15
C TYR A 3 17.37 -3.33 23.36
N ARG A 4 16.81 -2.95 24.51
CA ARG A 4 16.71 -3.80 25.70
C ARG A 4 15.36 -4.49 25.69
N VAL A 5 15.39 -5.78 25.35
CA VAL A 5 14.19 -6.56 25.00
C VAL A 5 13.67 -7.31 26.22
N LEU A 6 12.38 -7.14 26.50
CA LEU A 6 11.60 -8.06 27.33
C LEU A 6 10.84 -8.98 26.36
N LEU A 7 11.08 -10.28 26.45
CA LEU A 7 10.40 -11.30 25.64
C LEU A 7 9.31 -11.99 26.49
N VAL A 8 8.08 -12.00 25.97
CA VAL A 8 6.96 -12.73 26.59
C VAL A 8 6.43 -13.73 25.57
N GLU A 9 6.62 -15.02 25.85
CA GLU A 9 6.28 -16.11 24.93
C GLU A 9 5.87 -17.35 25.72
N GLY A 10 4.61 -17.79 25.54
CA GLY A 10 4.02 -18.91 26.30
C GLY A 10 4.66 -20.26 25.98
N ASN A 11 5.13 -20.47 24.76
CA ASN A 11 5.78 -21.72 24.37
C ASN A 11 7.27 -21.70 24.77
N ARG A 12 7.66 -22.56 25.69
CA ARG A 12 9.04 -22.62 26.21
C ARG A 12 10.09 -22.83 25.11
N LEU A 13 9.83 -23.70 24.14
CA LEU A 13 10.80 -24.00 23.08
C LEU A 13 10.96 -22.80 22.15
N MET A 14 9.86 -22.17 21.76
CA MET A 14 9.86 -20.95 20.96
C MET A 14 10.55 -19.81 21.70
N MET A 15 10.28 -19.63 22.99
CA MET A 15 10.93 -18.61 23.83
C MET A 15 12.45 -18.75 23.82
N GLU A 16 13.00 -19.96 23.99
CA GLU A 16 14.44 -20.19 23.96
C GLU A 16 15.03 -19.93 22.57
N GLN A 17 14.33 -20.34 21.52
CA GLN A 17 14.76 -20.08 20.15
C GLN A 17 14.81 -18.57 19.85
N LEU A 18 13.77 -17.81 20.20
CA LEU A 18 13.69 -16.37 20.00
C LEU A 18 14.72 -15.64 20.88
N ALA A 19 14.93 -16.07 22.12
CA ALA A 19 15.94 -15.52 23.02
C ALA A 19 17.35 -15.63 22.43
N ASN A 20 17.69 -16.77 21.83
CA ASN A 20 18.97 -16.96 21.15
C ASN A 20 19.11 -16.02 19.94
N VAL A 21 18.06 -15.87 19.12
CA VAL A 21 18.05 -14.95 17.98
C VAL A 21 18.28 -13.51 18.45
N ILE A 22 17.57 -13.07 19.50
CA ILE A 22 17.71 -11.71 20.05
C ILE A 22 19.15 -11.46 20.52
N ASN A 23 19.74 -12.39 21.28
CA ASN A 23 21.10 -12.23 21.82
C ASN A 23 22.19 -12.28 20.74
N GLN A 24 21.95 -12.95 19.62
CA GLN A 24 22.89 -13.01 18.48
C GLN A 24 22.73 -11.83 17.50
N THR A 25 21.66 -11.05 17.64
CA THR A 25 21.38 -9.94 16.72
C THR A 25 22.06 -8.66 17.23
N PRO A 26 22.91 -8.01 16.40
CA PRO A 26 23.51 -6.72 16.75
C PRO A 26 22.43 -5.69 17.14
N ASP A 27 22.77 -4.81 18.10
CA ASP A 27 21.89 -3.78 18.65
C ASP A 27 20.71 -4.27 19.51
N PHE A 28 20.59 -5.58 19.75
CA PHE A 28 19.60 -6.13 20.68
C PHE A 28 20.25 -6.77 21.89
N GLU A 29 19.58 -6.71 23.02
CA GLU A 29 19.98 -7.30 24.30
C GLU A 29 18.76 -7.83 25.00
N LEU A 30 18.71 -9.12 25.29
CA LEU A 30 17.63 -9.71 26.06
C LEU A 30 17.77 -9.30 27.53
N ALA A 31 16.89 -8.43 28.00
CA ALA A 31 16.87 -7.97 29.40
C ALA A 31 16.19 -8.99 30.32
N ALA A 32 15.08 -9.60 29.86
CA ALA A 32 14.36 -10.65 30.56
C ALA A 32 13.48 -11.44 29.59
N LYS A 33 13.04 -12.65 29.99
CA LYS A 33 12.07 -13.46 29.28
C LYS A 33 11.10 -14.15 30.25
N TYR A 34 9.83 -14.21 29.89
CA TYR A 34 8.76 -14.78 30.69
C TYR A 34 7.82 -15.63 29.85
N GLN A 35 7.32 -16.72 30.43
CA GLN A 35 6.29 -17.55 29.80
C GLN A 35 4.86 -17.09 30.12
N SER A 36 4.72 -16.25 31.15
CA SER A 36 3.45 -15.76 31.64
C SER A 36 3.41 -14.23 31.62
N ASP A 37 2.27 -13.67 31.21
CA ASP A 37 2.02 -12.23 31.26
C ASP A 37 2.05 -11.71 32.67
N SER A 38 1.46 -12.46 33.64
CA SER A 38 1.41 -12.06 35.05
C SER A 38 2.79 -11.91 35.64
N ASP A 39 3.73 -12.81 35.30
CA ASP A 39 5.11 -12.73 35.75
C ASP A 39 5.84 -11.53 35.15
N ALA A 40 5.63 -11.28 33.85
CA ALA A 40 6.20 -10.14 33.16
C ALA A 40 5.66 -8.81 33.69
N LEU A 41 4.36 -8.72 33.94
CA LEU A 41 3.71 -7.52 34.49
C LEU A 41 4.12 -7.28 35.95
N GLY A 42 4.27 -8.34 36.75
CA GLY A 42 4.71 -8.26 38.16
C GLY A 42 6.14 -7.71 38.34
N GLN A 43 6.97 -7.74 37.29
CA GLN A 43 8.36 -7.27 37.29
C GLN A 43 8.50 -5.88 36.65
N GLY A 44 7.39 -5.15 36.47
CA GLY A 44 7.39 -3.81 35.95
C GLY A 44 8.36 -2.89 36.70
N GLY A 45 9.26 -2.26 35.99
CA GLY A 45 10.26 -1.36 36.55
C GLY A 45 11.61 -1.98 36.94
N VAL A 46 11.73 -3.31 37.06
CA VAL A 46 12.99 -3.97 37.41
C VAL A 46 13.99 -3.93 36.26
N PHE A 47 13.56 -4.31 35.05
CA PHE A 47 14.45 -4.47 33.90
C PHE A 47 14.53 -3.26 32.97
N LYS A 48 13.61 -2.30 33.08
CA LYS A 48 13.52 -1.08 32.23
C LYS A 48 13.73 -1.39 30.75
N PRO A 49 12.90 -2.26 30.12
CA PRO A 49 12.98 -2.53 28.71
C PRO A 49 12.61 -1.28 27.91
N ASN A 50 13.17 -1.12 26.70
CA ASN A 50 12.69 -0.13 25.74
C ASN A 50 11.93 -0.80 24.56
N LEU A 51 11.92 -2.13 24.55
CA LEU A 51 11.18 -2.95 23.61
C LEU A 51 10.59 -4.16 24.32
N ILE A 52 9.30 -4.42 24.12
CA ILE A 52 8.64 -5.66 24.53
C ILE A 52 8.23 -6.41 23.25
N LEU A 53 8.64 -7.67 23.17
CA LEU A 53 8.13 -8.63 22.18
C LEU A 53 7.11 -9.50 22.89
N LEU A 54 5.83 -9.32 22.52
CA LEU A 54 4.68 -9.85 23.23
C LEU A 54 3.93 -10.87 22.35
N ASP A 55 3.93 -12.14 22.76
CA ASP A 55 3.10 -13.17 22.13
C ASP A 55 1.62 -12.91 22.38
N VAL A 56 0.83 -12.88 21.32
CA VAL A 56 -0.62 -12.66 21.34
C VAL A 56 -1.38 -13.78 20.62
N GLU A 57 -0.72 -14.85 20.23
CA GLU A 57 -1.33 -15.95 19.49
C GLU A 57 -2.42 -16.67 20.32
N ASN A 58 -3.61 -16.85 19.72
CA ASN A 58 -4.76 -17.53 20.33
C ASN A 58 -5.21 -16.95 21.69
N ARG A 59 -5.06 -15.63 21.90
CA ARG A 59 -5.30 -14.95 23.18
C ARG A 59 -6.16 -13.70 22.98
N ASN A 60 -6.69 -13.13 24.05
CA ASN A 60 -7.37 -11.83 24.00
C ASN A 60 -6.32 -10.69 23.87
N ALA A 61 -5.78 -10.55 22.67
CA ALA A 61 -4.65 -9.67 22.36
C ALA A 61 -4.86 -8.20 22.76
N PRO A 62 -6.04 -7.57 22.55
CA PRO A 62 -6.26 -6.17 22.95
C PRO A 62 -6.18 -5.96 24.46
N GLU A 63 -6.75 -6.86 25.26
CA GLU A 63 -6.74 -6.78 26.73
C GLU A 63 -5.32 -6.91 27.28
N ILE A 64 -4.59 -7.92 26.79
CA ILE A 64 -3.19 -8.14 27.16
C ILE A 64 -2.33 -6.93 26.83
N LEU A 65 -2.47 -6.40 25.62
CA LEU A 65 -1.75 -5.20 25.18
C LEU A 65 -2.03 -3.99 26.08
N ALA A 66 -3.30 -3.78 26.47
CA ALA A 66 -3.70 -2.70 27.36
C ALA A 66 -3.04 -2.81 28.74
N ASP A 67 -2.95 -4.03 29.30
CA ASP A 67 -2.28 -4.28 30.58
C ASP A 67 -0.78 -3.99 30.51
N PHE A 68 -0.11 -4.43 29.46
CA PHE A 68 1.31 -4.14 29.25
C PHE A 68 1.57 -2.62 29.05
N ARG A 69 0.73 -1.92 28.32
CA ARG A 69 0.84 -0.45 28.15
C ARG A 69 0.67 0.30 29.47
N ARG A 70 -0.20 -0.19 30.34
CA ARG A 70 -0.40 0.42 31.66
C ARG A 70 0.81 0.27 32.57
N VAL A 71 1.51 -0.87 32.51
CA VAL A 71 2.69 -1.15 33.35
C VAL A 71 3.98 -0.58 32.73
N TYR A 72 4.07 -0.54 31.38
CA TYR A 72 5.22 -0.09 30.63
C TYR A 72 4.88 1.05 29.66
N PRO A 73 4.43 2.23 30.14
CA PRO A 73 3.90 3.30 29.30
C PRO A 73 4.88 3.88 28.28
N GLU A 74 6.18 3.89 28.62
CA GLU A 74 7.24 4.45 27.76
C GLU A 74 7.93 3.40 26.87
N THR A 75 7.48 2.15 26.93
CA THR A 75 8.14 1.04 26.22
C THR A 75 7.42 0.75 24.91
N SER A 76 8.17 0.59 23.84
CA SER A 76 7.61 0.12 22.56
C SER A 76 7.18 -1.34 22.66
N ILE A 77 5.93 -1.66 22.33
CA ILE A 77 5.40 -3.02 22.36
C ILE A 77 5.19 -3.47 20.91
N VAL A 78 5.83 -4.59 20.55
CA VAL A 78 5.63 -5.28 19.27
C VAL A 78 4.98 -6.62 19.56
N CYS A 79 3.79 -6.84 19.01
CA CYS A 79 3.05 -8.07 19.14
C CYS A 79 3.61 -9.16 18.22
N MET A 80 3.48 -10.42 18.61
CA MET A 80 3.96 -11.59 17.86
C MET A 80 2.85 -12.62 17.71
N GLY A 81 2.77 -13.27 16.54
CA GLY A 81 1.92 -14.43 16.28
C GLY A 81 2.56 -15.39 15.29
N GLU A 82 1.98 -16.57 15.11
CA GLU A 82 2.48 -17.59 14.18
C GLU A 82 2.06 -17.32 12.73
N HIS A 83 0.95 -16.60 12.55
CA HIS A 83 0.40 -16.27 11.23
C HIS A 83 0.11 -14.78 11.09
N TRP A 84 0.21 -14.29 9.86
CA TRP A 84 -0.22 -12.92 9.57
C TRP A 84 -1.75 -12.85 9.51
N GLN A 85 -2.31 -12.01 10.39
CA GLN A 85 -3.74 -11.72 10.45
C GLN A 85 -3.90 -10.19 10.38
N ALA A 86 -4.24 -9.68 9.19
CA ALA A 86 -4.27 -8.25 8.92
C ALA A 86 -5.19 -7.46 9.86
N GLU A 87 -6.38 -8.00 10.13
CA GLU A 87 -7.36 -7.38 11.04
C GLU A 87 -6.83 -7.29 12.47
N VAL A 88 -6.23 -8.38 12.97
CA VAL A 88 -5.63 -8.43 14.31
C VAL A 88 -4.46 -7.45 14.40
N ALA A 89 -3.55 -7.48 13.44
CA ALA A 89 -2.41 -6.59 13.40
C ALA A 89 -2.83 -5.10 13.36
N SER A 90 -3.80 -4.76 12.50
CA SER A 90 -4.34 -3.40 12.39
C SER A 90 -5.06 -2.94 13.65
N HIS A 91 -5.81 -3.85 14.29
CA HIS A 91 -6.50 -3.55 15.55
C HIS A 91 -5.48 -3.28 16.67
N LEU A 92 -4.47 -4.15 16.83
CA LEU A 92 -3.44 -3.99 17.85
C LEU A 92 -2.61 -2.72 17.67
N VAL A 93 -2.31 -2.34 16.43
CA VAL A 93 -1.61 -1.07 16.16
C VAL A 93 -2.48 0.13 16.55
N ARG A 94 -3.79 0.11 16.27
CA ARG A 94 -4.73 1.15 16.74
C ARG A 94 -4.83 1.21 18.26
N GLU A 95 -4.73 0.07 18.93
CA GLU A 95 -4.68 -0.02 20.40
C GLU A 95 -3.31 0.37 20.98
N GLY A 96 -2.34 0.72 20.13
CA GLY A 96 -1.04 1.27 20.51
C GLY A 96 0.12 0.30 20.54
N ALA A 97 0.02 -0.86 19.91
CA ALA A 97 1.19 -1.65 19.58
C ALA A 97 2.05 -0.90 18.54
N ARG A 98 3.37 -1.03 18.65
CA ARG A 98 4.31 -0.45 17.68
C ARG A 98 4.31 -1.18 16.34
N GLY A 99 3.90 -2.43 16.34
CA GLY A 99 3.81 -3.28 15.18
C GLY A 99 3.47 -4.72 15.53
N TYR A 100 3.38 -5.56 14.51
CA TYR A 100 3.12 -6.98 14.60
C TYR A 100 4.15 -7.74 13.76
N ILE A 101 4.73 -8.81 14.29
CA ILE A 101 5.70 -9.66 13.60
C ILE A 101 5.31 -11.13 13.69
N ILE A 102 5.78 -11.91 12.71
CA ILE A 102 5.55 -13.37 12.71
C ILE A 102 6.72 -14.09 13.37
N LYS A 103 6.42 -15.05 14.20
CA LYS A 103 7.38 -15.97 14.83
C LYS A 103 7.32 -17.37 14.19
N PRO A 104 8.44 -18.14 14.09
CA PRO A 104 9.77 -17.71 14.48
C PRO A 104 10.39 -16.72 13.47
N PHE A 105 11.28 -15.87 13.93
CA PHE A 105 11.94 -14.87 13.09
C PHE A 105 13.47 -14.98 13.17
N THR A 106 14.16 -14.40 12.18
CA THR A 106 15.63 -14.24 12.17
C THR A 106 16.05 -12.88 12.70
N GLY A 107 17.32 -12.73 13.09
CA GLY A 107 17.86 -11.43 13.53
C GLY A 107 17.80 -10.36 12.44
N GLU A 108 18.00 -10.73 11.19
CA GLU A 108 17.86 -9.82 10.05
C GLU A 108 16.42 -9.32 9.92
N TYR A 109 15.45 -10.24 10.01
CA TYR A 109 14.02 -9.90 9.99
C TYR A 109 13.67 -8.94 11.14
N LEU A 110 14.08 -9.25 12.38
CA LEU A 110 13.83 -8.40 13.55
C LEU A 110 14.41 -6.99 13.35
N THR A 111 15.66 -6.90 12.88
CA THR A 111 16.32 -5.61 12.61
C THR A 111 15.56 -4.80 11.54
N LYS A 112 15.14 -5.45 10.46
CA LYS A 112 14.37 -4.82 9.37
C LYS A 112 13.01 -4.33 9.85
N ALA A 113 12.30 -5.15 10.64
CA ALA A 113 11.01 -4.80 11.25
C ALA A 113 11.14 -3.57 12.15
N MET A 114 12.12 -3.55 13.06
CA MET A 114 12.30 -2.44 13.98
C MET A 114 12.70 -1.14 13.26
N ARG A 115 13.48 -1.21 12.20
CA ARG A 115 13.79 -0.04 11.36
C ARG A 115 12.53 0.50 10.65
N GLN A 116 11.66 -0.38 10.20
CA GLN A 116 10.41 0.00 9.57
C GLN A 116 9.46 0.65 10.59
N PHE A 117 9.26 0.02 11.75
CA PHE A 117 8.43 0.57 12.82
C PHE A 117 8.96 1.91 13.37
N ALA A 118 10.28 2.14 13.35
CA ALA A 118 10.87 3.43 13.72
C ALA A 118 10.56 4.54 12.72
N LYS A 119 10.44 4.22 11.43
CA LYS A 119 10.05 5.17 10.38
C LYS A 119 8.55 5.50 10.42
N THR A 120 7.73 4.55 10.83
CA THR A 120 6.26 4.66 10.91
C THR A 120 5.75 5.23 12.24
N GLY A 121 6.59 5.91 13.00
CA GLY A 121 6.19 6.54 14.25
C GLY A 121 5.07 7.57 14.10
N MET A 122 3.91 7.28 14.66
CA MET A 122 2.58 7.91 14.64
C MET A 122 1.72 7.48 13.45
N GLU A 123 0.48 7.07 13.78
CA GLU A 123 -0.68 6.84 12.90
C GLU A 123 -0.38 7.00 11.40
N VAL A 124 0.29 6.02 10.81
CA VAL A 124 0.37 5.95 9.36
C VAL A 124 -0.96 5.39 8.90
N THR A 125 -1.93 6.25 8.74
CA THR A 125 -3.05 5.95 7.88
C THR A 125 -2.48 5.72 6.48
N ASN A 126 -2.16 4.48 6.13
CA ASN A 126 -1.86 4.13 4.74
C ASN A 126 -3.04 4.58 3.88
N GLN A 127 -2.81 4.76 2.61
CA GLN A 127 -3.82 5.11 1.64
C GLN A 127 -3.76 4.14 0.46
N THR A 128 -4.83 3.38 0.30
CA THR A 128 -4.97 2.44 -0.81
C THR A 128 -5.84 3.05 -1.89
N VAL A 129 -5.34 3.08 -3.11
CA VAL A 129 -5.98 3.70 -4.26
C VAL A 129 -6.05 2.72 -5.41
N SER A 130 -7.24 2.30 -5.82
CA SER A 130 -7.42 1.48 -7.01
C SER A 130 -7.84 2.31 -8.23
N PHE A 131 -7.37 1.88 -9.39
CA PHE A 131 -7.66 2.53 -10.66
C PHE A 131 -8.45 1.58 -11.56
N PHE A 132 -9.71 1.87 -11.72
CA PHE A 132 -10.66 1.11 -12.52
C PHE A 132 -10.91 1.79 -13.87
N SER A 133 -11.24 1.02 -14.88
CA SER A 133 -11.75 1.55 -16.16
C SER A 133 -12.80 0.64 -16.78
N PRO A 134 -13.88 1.19 -17.34
CA PRO A 134 -14.88 0.38 -18.04
C PRO A 134 -14.30 -0.35 -19.26
N LYS A 135 -13.27 0.22 -19.89
CA LYS A 135 -12.61 -0.31 -21.09
C LYS A 135 -11.10 -0.20 -20.99
N GLY A 136 -10.39 -1.10 -21.68
CA GLY A 136 -8.94 -1.02 -21.84
C GLY A 136 -8.48 0.25 -22.57
N LYS A 137 -7.18 0.51 -22.50
CA LYS A 137 -6.50 1.67 -23.13
C LYS A 137 -6.92 3.03 -22.60
N SER A 138 -7.49 3.08 -21.40
CA SER A 138 -7.94 4.32 -20.74
C SER A 138 -6.80 5.21 -20.23
N GLY A 139 -5.56 4.73 -20.21
CA GLY A 139 -4.39 5.45 -19.68
C GLY A 139 -4.16 5.25 -18.19
N LYS A 140 -4.82 4.28 -17.53
CA LYS A 140 -4.62 3.95 -16.11
C LYS A 140 -3.14 3.80 -15.74
N THR A 141 -2.45 2.86 -16.38
CA THR A 141 -1.02 2.56 -16.11
C THR A 141 -0.15 3.82 -16.20
N THR A 142 -0.40 4.68 -17.21
CA THR A 142 0.30 5.97 -17.35
C THR A 142 0.03 6.89 -16.17
N VAL A 143 -1.23 7.02 -15.74
CA VAL A 143 -1.61 7.85 -14.60
C VAL A 143 -0.97 7.32 -13.32
N ILE A 144 -1.06 6.02 -13.06
CA ILE A 144 -0.52 5.37 -11.86
C ILE A 144 0.99 5.55 -11.77
N ALA A 145 1.73 5.26 -12.83
CA ALA A 145 3.19 5.33 -12.84
C ALA A 145 3.67 6.76 -12.57
N ASN A 146 3.10 7.75 -13.25
CA ASN A 146 3.44 9.15 -13.03
C ASN A 146 3.01 9.65 -11.64
N LEU A 147 1.84 9.21 -11.15
CA LEU A 147 1.34 9.56 -9.81
C LEU A 147 2.24 8.99 -8.70
N ALA A 148 2.68 7.74 -8.85
CA ALA A 148 3.59 7.10 -7.89
C ALA A 148 4.90 7.90 -7.74
N MET A 149 5.51 8.27 -8.87
CA MET A 149 6.73 9.08 -8.86
C MET A 149 6.49 10.48 -8.28
N CYS A 150 5.34 11.08 -8.62
CA CYS A 150 4.98 12.39 -8.09
C CYS A 150 4.76 12.36 -6.57
N LEU A 151 4.05 11.35 -6.05
CA LEU A 151 3.85 11.15 -4.61
C LEU A 151 5.19 10.94 -3.90
N ALA A 152 6.05 10.06 -4.42
CA ALA A 152 7.37 9.81 -3.87
C ALA A 152 8.21 11.09 -3.77
N ASN A 153 8.26 11.88 -4.85
CA ASN A 153 9.01 13.13 -4.89
C ASN A 153 8.46 14.20 -3.93
N LYS A 154 7.13 14.27 -3.76
CA LYS A 154 6.49 15.27 -2.90
C LYS A 154 6.55 14.93 -1.41
N THR A 155 6.45 13.66 -1.08
CA THR A 155 6.26 13.21 0.32
C THR A 155 7.52 12.57 0.91
N GLY A 156 8.41 12.04 0.08
CA GLY A 156 9.54 11.22 0.53
C GLY A 156 9.11 9.85 1.10
N GLU A 157 7.83 9.49 0.95
CA GLU A 157 7.25 8.27 1.50
C GLU A 157 7.44 7.06 0.58
N GLN A 158 7.18 5.87 1.13
CA GLN A 158 7.23 4.62 0.37
C GLN A 158 5.91 4.39 -0.37
N ILE A 159 6.01 4.14 -1.67
CA ILE A 159 4.89 3.90 -2.59
C ILE A 159 5.00 2.48 -3.12
N GLY A 160 3.95 1.69 -2.93
CA GLY A 160 3.79 0.37 -3.54
C GLY A 160 2.81 0.42 -4.71
N ILE A 161 3.19 -0.11 -5.85
CA ILE A 161 2.28 -0.34 -6.97
C ILE A 161 2.00 -1.83 -7.04
N ILE A 162 0.73 -2.22 -7.17
CA ILE A 162 0.31 -3.60 -7.44
C ILE A 162 -0.28 -3.62 -8.85
N ASP A 163 0.40 -4.31 -9.77
CA ASP A 163 -0.10 -4.57 -11.12
C ASP A 163 -0.99 -5.81 -11.08
N ALA A 164 -2.29 -5.58 -10.92
CA ALA A 164 -3.32 -6.60 -10.85
C ALA A 164 -3.98 -6.88 -12.22
N ASP A 165 -3.51 -6.28 -13.31
CA ASP A 165 -3.88 -6.70 -14.67
C ASP A 165 -3.08 -7.95 -15.04
N LEU A 166 -3.61 -9.10 -14.60
CA LEU A 166 -2.94 -10.39 -14.68
C LEU A 166 -2.77 -10.94 -16.10
N GLN A 167 -3.45 -10.35 -17.07
CA GLN A 167 -3.39 -10.81 -18.46
C GLN A 167 -2.50 -9.93 -19.33
N PHE A 168 -2.57 -8.62 -19.14
CA PHE A 168 -1.90 -7.64 -19.99
C PHE A 168 -1.33 -6.47 -19.18
N GLY A 169 -0.84 -6.76 -17.96
CA GLY A 169 -0.18 -5.77 -17.12
C GLY A 169 1.11 -5.25 -17.75
N ASP A 170 1.18 -3.95 -17.95
CA ASP A 170 2.29 -3.27 -18.62
C ASP A 170 3.21 -2.51 -17.66
N MET A 171 2.98 -2.59 -16.34
CA MET A 171 3.72 -1.80 -15.36
C MET A 171 5.22 -2.11 -15.39
N ALA A 172 5.58 -3.39 -15.53
CA ALA A 172 6.98 -3.81 -15.67
C ALA A 172 7.64 -3.23 -16.93
N VAL A 173 6.90 -3.22 -18.04
CA VAL A 173 7.38 -2.62 -19.31
C VAL A 173 7.52 -1.11 -19.17
N PHE A 174 6.52 -0.45 -18.57
CA PHE A 174 6.48 0.99 -18.40
C PHE A 174 7.66 1.53 -17.59
N PHE A 175 8.10 0.81 -16.57
CA PHE A 175 9.28 1.14 -15.75
C PHE A 175 10.58 0.45 -16.20
N ASN A 176 10.55 -0.29 -17.31
CA ASN A 176 11.69 -1.09 -17.79
C ASN A 176 12.25 -2.02 -16.71
N LEU A 177 11.37 -2.73 -16.00
CA LEU A 177 11.73 -3.64 -14.91
C LEU A 177 11.92 -5.07 -15.41
N LYS A 178 12.75 -5.81 -14.68
CA LYS A 178 12.91 -7.27 -14.85
C LYS A 178 12.57 -7.95 -13.51
N PRO A 179 11.27 -8.21 -13.26
CA PRO A 179 10.83 -8.78 -12.00
C PRO A 179 11.41 -10.19 -11.80
N LYS A 180 11.85 -10.47 -10.58
CA LYS A 180 12.26 -11.83 -10.15
C LYS A 180 11.07 -12.64 -9.66
N SER A 181 10.06 -11.95 -9.14
CA SER A 181 8.80 -12.49 -8.66
C SER A 181 7.66 -11.60 -9.12
N THR A 182 6.48 -12.17 -9.26
CA THR A 182 5.27 -11.49 -9.71
C THR A 182 4.16 -11.64 -8.67
N ILE A 183 3.02 -11.03 -8.92
CA ILE A 183 1.83 -11.18 -8.09
C ILE A 183 1.39 -12.65 -7.98
N ILE A 184 1.66 -13.48 -8.99
CA ILE A 184 1.29 -14.91 -8.98
C ILE A 184 2.03 -15.65 -7.85
N GLU A 185 3.34 -15.44 -7.74
CA GLU A 185 4.13 -16.05 -6.67
C GLU A 185 3.72 -15.48 -5.31
N ALA A 186 3.49 -14.17 -5.21
CA ALA A 186 3.06 -13.54 -3.97
C ALA A 186 1.71 -14.10 -3.45
N VAL A 187 0.73 -14.29 -4.35
CA VAL A 187 -0.57 -14.87 -4.01
C VAL A 187 -0.44 -16.35 -3.65
N ARG A 188 0.34 -17.12 -4.42
CA ARG A 188 0.56 -18.55 -4.13
C ARG A 188 1.21 -18.77 -2.77
N ASP A 189 2.19 -17.95 -2.41
CA ASP A 189 3.01 -18.12 -1.21
C ASP A 189 2.45 -17.36 0.01
N VAL A 190 1.28 -16.71 -0.11
CA VAL A 190 0.73 -15.76 0.87
C VAL A 190 0.58 -16.32 2.29
N ASP A 191 0.30 -17.62 2.42
CA ASP A 191 0.16 -18.28 3.74
C ASP A 191 1.47 -18.32 4.54
N PHE A 192 2.60 -18.22 3.84
CA PHE A 192 3.94 -18.25 4.42
C PHE A 192 4.61 -16.87 4.47
N LEU A 193 3.90 -15.82 4.03
CA LEU A 193 4.45 -14.47 3.97
C LEU A 193 4.05 -13.63 5.18
N SER A 194 4.98 -12.80 5.58
CA SER A 194 4.73 -11.60 6.38
C SER A 194 4.85 -10.37 5.48
N PRO A 195 4.39 -9.18 5.92
CA PRO A 195 4.62 -7.95 5.16
C PRO A 195 6.09 -7.76 4.76
N ILE A 196 7.01 -8.02 5.69
CA ILE A 196 8.44 -7.86 5.43
C ILE A 196 8.94 -8.86 4.38
N SER A 197 8.50 -10.12 4.44
CA SER A 197 8.82 -11.13 3.43
C SER A 197 8.21 -10.77 2.08
N LEU A 198 6.95 -10.30 2.05
CA LEU A 198 6.29 -9.81 0.84
C LEU A 198 7.08 -8.68 0.17
N SER A 199 7.78 -7.84 0.95
CA SER A 199 8.61 -6.77 0.35
C SER A 199 9.66 -7.27 -0.63
N GLY A 200 10.08 -8.53 -0.54
CA GLY A 200 11.01 -9.18 -1.45
C GLY A 200 10.42 -9.55 -2.82
N TYR A 201 9.10 -9.58 -2.95
CA TYR A 201 8.38 -9.82 -4.21
C TYR A 201 8.22 -8.54 -5.04
N PHE A 202 8.35 -7.39 -4.39
CA PHE A 202 8.31 -6.10 -5.08
C PHE A 202 9.65 -5.81 -5.76
N THR A 203 9.58 -5.38 -7.02
CA THR A 203 10.74 -4.91 -7.78
C THR A 203 10.93 -3.42 -7.55
N GLU A 204 12.15 -2.99 -7.28
CA GLU A 204 12.46 -1.59 -7.01
C GLU A 204 12.54 -0.78 -8.32
N VAL A 205 11.78 0.32 -8.38
CA VAL A 205 11.95 1.37 -9.40
C VAL A 205 13.03 2.34 -8.93
N ASN A 206 12.92 2.77 -7.67
CA ASN A 206 13.90 3.61 -6.97
C ASN A 206 13.76 3.42 -5.44
N ASN A 207 14.44 4.25 -4.66
CA ASN A 207 14.43 4.15 -3.19
C ASN A 207 13.04 4.31 -2.54
N HIS A 208 12.06 4.88 -3.24
CA HIS A 208 10.73 5.19 -2.71
C HIS A 208 9.60 4.44 -3.42
N VAL A 209 9.78 4.00 -4.66
CA VAL A 209 8.75 3.37 -5.47
C VAL A 209 9.13 1.92 -5.76
N LYS A 210 8.20 1.01 -5.47
CA LYS A 210 8.34 -0.43 -5.73
C LYS A 210 7.09 -0.96 -6.41
N VAL A 211 7.25 -1.96 -7.26
CA VAL A 211 6.17 -2.56 -8.04
C VAL A 211 6.09 -4.06 -7.78
N LEU A 212 4.93 -4.55 -7.36
CA LEU A 212 4.57 -5.95 -7.47
C LEU A 212 4.02 -6.15 -8.88
N CYS A 213 4.87 -6.67 -9.75
CA CYS A 213 4.58 -6.76 -11.18
C CYS A 213 3.53 -7.83 -11.49
N GLY A 214 2.72 -7.61 -12.51
CA GLY A 214 1.88 -8.61 -13.14
C GLY A 214 2.69 -9.74 -13.76
N THR A 215 2.02 -10.80 -14.20
CA THR A 215 2.70 -11.93 -14.84
C THR A 215 2.93 -11.66 -16.33
N ALA A 216 4.08 -12.13 -16.83
CA ALA A 216 4.34 -12.15 -18.27
C ALA A 216 3.60 -13.30 -19.00
N ASN A 217 2.96 -14.22 -18.27
CA ASN A 217 2.23 -15.35 -18.83
C ASN A 217 0.72 -15.24 -18.50
N PRO A 218 -0.11 -14.77 -19.45
CA PRO A 218 -1.55 -14.61 -19.24
C PRO A 218 -2.29 -15.89 -18.83
N SER A 219 -1.77 -17.08 -19.18
CA SER A 219 -2.40 -18.36 -18.81
C SER A 219 -2.36 -18.65 -17.30
N LEU A 220 -1.61 -17.87 -16.53
CA LEU A 220 -1.55 -17.99 -15.07
C LEU A 220 -2.57 -17.10 -14.35
N SER A 221 -3.27 -16.22 -15.07
CA SER A 221 -4.24 -15.28 -14.48
C SER A 221 -5.34 -15.99 -13.65
N ASP A 222 -5.81 -17.14 -14.13
CA ASP A 222 -6.87 -17.91 -13.47
C ASP A 222 -6.43 -18.58 -12.16
N ARG A 223 -5.14 -18.51 -11.84
CA ARG A 223 -4.57 -19.05 -10.58
C ARG A 223 -4.61 -18.07 -9.42
N VAL A 224 -5.00 -16.83 -9.67
CA VAL A 224 -5.12 -15.82 -8.61
C VAL A 224 -6.48 -15.93 -7.96
N GLU A 225 -6.50 -16.52 -6.78
CA GLU A 225 -7.67 -16.58 -5.93
C GLU A 225 -7.88 -15.24 -5.20
N ILE A 226 -9.13 -14.87 -4.96
CA ILE A 226 -9.50 -13.54 -4.43
C ILE A 226 -9.03 -13.35 -2.98
N GLU A 227 -9.28 -14.30 -2.09
CA GLU A 227 -8.89 -14.19 -0.69
C GLU A 227 -7.36 -14.04 -0.50
N PRO A 228 -6.50 -14.87 -1.14
CA PRO A 228 -5.06 -14.65 -1.16
C PRO A 228 -4.65 -13.29 -1.71
N PHE A 229 -5.31 -12.79 -2.78
CA PHE A 229 -5.05 -11.47 -3.34
C PHE A 229 -5.37 -10.34 -2.34
N ILE A 230 -6.50 -10.40 -1.65
CA ILE A 230 -6.88 -9.45 -0.59
C ILE A 230 -5.81 -9.43 0.51
N ARG A 231 -5.32 -10.60 0.93
CA ARG A 231 -4.24 -10.68 1.93
C ARG A 231 -2.94 -10.05 1.47
N VAL A 232 -2.58 -10.17 0.19
CA VAL A 232 -1.43 -9.46 -0.40
C VAL A 232 -1.63 -7.94 -0.32
N ILE A 233 -2.84 -7.42 -0.62
CA ILE A 233 -3.16 -5.99 -0.47
C ILE A 233 -2.97 -5.55 0.98
N HIS A 234 -3.54 -6.28 1.95
CA HIS A 234 -3.42 -5.94 3.37
C HIS A 234 -1.96 -5.93 3.87
N MET A 235 -1.14 -6.87 3.40
CA MET A 235 0.29 -6.86 3.71
C MET A 235 1.01 -5.67 3.07
N ALA A 236 0.65 -5.32 1.83
CA ALA A 236 1.22 -4.15 1.15
C ALA A 236 0.86 -2.84 1.86
N GLN A 237 -0.36 -2.73 2.40
CA GLN A 237 -0.81 -1.59 3.23
C GLN A 237 0.09 -1.37 4.46
N SER A 238 0.65 -2.45 5.01
CA SER A 238 1.59 -2.36 6.14
C SER A 238 3.02 -1.96 5.73
N LEU A 239 3.35 -2.03 4.44
CA LEU A 239 4.69 -1.75 3.90
C LEU A 239 4.82 -0.33 3.34
N PHE A 240 3.75 0.18 2.77
CA PHE A 240 3.75 1.41 1.98
C PHE A 240 2.79 2.45 2.54
N ARG A 241 3.17 3.72 2.44
CA ARG A 241 2.30 4.84 2.77
C ARG A 241 1.16 4.99 1.76
N TYR A 242 1.45 4.71 0.50
CA TYR A 242 0.48 4.69 -0.59
C TYR A 242 0.58 3.34 -1.32
N VAL A 243 -0.56 2.66 -1.48
CA VAL A 243 -0.69 1.45 -2.28
C VAL A 243 -1.56 1.80 -3.49
N LEU A 244 -0.97 1.79 -4.68
CA LEU A 244 -1.67 2.08 -5.93
C LEU A 244 -1.92 0.76 -6.67
N ILE A 245 -3.18 0.46 -7.01
CA ILE A 245 -3.54 -0.82 -7.61
C ILE A 245 -4.05 -0.59 -9.04
N ASP A 246 -3.31 -1.10 -10.03
CA ASP A 246 -3.75 -1.13 -11.44
C ASP A 246 -4.57 -2.38 -11.68
N VAL A 247 -5.91 -2.24 -11.76
CA VAL A 247 -6.79 -3.38 -11.97
C VAL A 247 -7.11 -3.57 -13.46
N PRO A 248 -7.41 -4.81 -13.92
CA PRO A 248 -7.82 -5.05 -15.30
C PRO A 248 -9.10 -4.25 -15.64
N PRO A 249 -9.34 -3.95 -16.93
CA PRO A 249 -10.55 -3.25 -17.34
C PRO A 249 -11.79 -4.12 -17.11
N GLY A 250 -12.90 -3.46 -16.83
CA GLY A 250 -14.21 -4.10 -16.63
C GLY A 250 -14.43 -4.61 -15.19
N PHE A 251 -15.67 -5.02 -14.95
CA PHE A 251 -16.10 -5.57 -13.66
C PHE A 251 -15.79 -7.06 -13.57
N ASN A 252 -14.71 -7.38 -12.92
CA ASN A 252 -14.28 -8.76 -12.63
C ASN A 252 -13.96 -8.90 -11.12
N PRO A 253 -13.87 -10.13 -10.59
CA PRO A 253 -13.67 -10.34 -9.15
C PRO A 253 -12.45 -9.61 -8.58
N THR A 254 -11.34 -9.58 -9.31
CA THR A 254 -10.11 -8.90 -8.86
C THR A 254 -10.29 -7.39 -8.77
N SER A 255 -10.97 -6.77 -9.78
CA SER A 255 -11.26 -5.33 -9.78
C SER A 255 -12.18 -4.93 -8.63
N ILE A 256 -13.21 -5.74 -8.36
CA ILE A 256 -14.16 -5.50 -7.27
C ILE A 256 -13.44 -5.65 -5.92
N ALA A 257 -12.71 -6.73 -5.72
CA ALA A 257 -11.95 -6.95 -4.49
C ALA A 257 -10.95 -5.81 -4.20
N ALA A 258 -10.23 -5.33 -5.22
CA ALA A 258 -9.33 -4.19 -5.06
C ALA A 258 -10.09 -2.90 -4.68
N ALA A 259 -11.26 -2.66 -5.27
CA ALA A 259 -12.08 -1.49 -4.96
C ALA A 259 -12.60 -1.52 -3.50
N GLU A 260 -13.07 -2.68 -3.03
CA GLU A 260 -13.53 -2.88 -1.65
C GLU A 260 -12.42 -2.65 -0.60
N GLN A 261 -11.15 -2.93 -0.96
CA GLN A 261 -10.00 -2.72 -0.08
C GLN A 261 -9.40 -1.31 -0.20
N SER A 262 -10.01 -0.40 -0.97
CA SER A 262 -9.46 0.92 -1.27
C SER A 262 -10.12 2.06 -0.50
N ASP A 263 -9.32 3.04 -0.10
CA ASP A 263 -9.80 4.32 0.45
C ASP A 263 -10.26 5.28 -0.65
N THR A 264 -9.77 5.08 -1.87
CA THR A 264 -10.15 5.84 -3.06
C THR A 264 -10.17 4.93 -4.28
N VAL A 265 -11.21 5.03 -5.08
CA VAL A 265 -11.35 4.34 -6.37
C VAL A 265 -11.41 5.38 -7.47
N TYR A 266 -10.39 5.45 -8.31
CA TYR A 266 -10.42 6.29 -9.50
C TYR A 266 -11.03 5.52 -10.68
N LEU A 267 -12.17 6.00 -11.17
CA LEU A 267 -12.72 5.58 -12.47
C LEU A 267 -12.03 6.38 -13.57
N VAL A 268 -11.29 5.68 -14.43
CA VAL A 268 -10.47 6.30 -15.48
C VAL A 268 -11.04 5.95 -16.85
N SER A 269 -11.32 6.96 -17.67
CA SER A 269 -11.73 6.79 -19.06
C SER A 269 -10.99 7.78 -19.96
N MET A 270 -10.67 7.37 -21.18
CA MET A 270 -10.18 8.32 -22.18
C MET A 270 -11.37 9.00 -22.87
N ILE A 271 -11.14 10.16 -23.45
CA ILE A 271 -12.09 10.81 -24.35
C ILE A 271 -11.62 10.61 -25.80
N ASN A 272 -12.47 9.93 -26.60
CA ASN A 272 -12.20 9.64 -28.00
C ASN A 272 -13.49 9.47 -28.83
N GLY A 273 -14.56 10.22 -28.56
CA GLY A 273 -15.73 10.20 -29.43
C GLY A 273 -17.11 10.24 -28.79
N GLY A 274 -17.26 10.26 -27.47
CA GLY A 274 -18.54 10.54 -26.81
C GLY A 274 -19.25 9.35 -26.16
N PHE A 275 -18.93 8.11 -26.50
CA PHE A 275 -19.48 6.93 -25.79
C PHE A 275 -18.84 6.72 -24.42
N GLU A 276 -17.67 7.28 -24.21
CA GLU A 276 -16.87 7.10 -23.00
C GLU A 276 -17.55 7.69 -21.76
N VAL A 277 -18.23 8.82 -21.90
CA VAL A 277 -19.02 9.42 -20.82
C VAL A 277 -20.18 8.50 -20.42
N GLN A 278 -20.84 7.86 -21.38
CA GLN A 278 -21.91 6.90 -21.10
C GLN A 278 -21.38 5.64 -20.39
N HIS A 279 -20.19 5.15 -20.78
CA HIS A 279 -19.55 4.03 -20.10
C HIS A 279 -19.16 4.38 -18.66
N MET A 280 -18.67 5.59 -18.43
CA MET A 280 -18.38 6.10 -17.09
C MET A 280 -19.65 6.20 -16.24
N ARG A 281 -20.76 6.70 -16.80
CA ARG A 281 -22.04 6.77 -16.09
C ARG A 281 -22.51 5.38 -15.65
N ARG A 282 -22.48 4.39 -16.56
CA ARG A 282 -22.82 3.00 -16.21
C ARG A 282 -21.88 2.40 -15.17
N ALA A 283 -20.60 2.76 -15.22
CA ALA A 283 -19.66 2.32 -14.19
C ALA A 283 -20.00 2.93 -12.82
N LEU A 284 -20.34 4.22 -12.77
CA LEU A 284 -20.78 4.88 -11.54
C LEU A 284 -22.03 4.21 -10.96
N GLU A 285 -23.04 3.92 -11.80
CA GLU A 285 -24.27 3.20 -11.39
C GLU A 285 -23.97 1.84 -10.75
N ILE A 286 -22.94 1.11 -11.24
CA ILE A 286 -22.54 -0.17 -10.65
C ILE A 286 -21.84 0.05 -9.30
N PHE A 287 -21.01 1.07 -9.20
CA PHE A 287 -20.33 1.41 -7.96
C PHE A 287 -21.27 1.97 -6.87
N GLU A 288 -22.46 2.45 -7.22
CA GLU A 288 -23.50 2.82 -6.25
C GLU A 288 -23.90 1.66 -5.33
N GLY A 289 -23.67 0.41 -5.77
CA GLY A 289 -23.86 -0.79 -4.96
C GLY A 289 -22.77 -1.07 -3.93
N LEU A 290 -21.65 -0.35 -3.94
CA LEU A 290 -20.60 -0.47 -2.93
C LEU A 290 -20.90 0.43 -1.73
N ASP A 291 -20.60 -0.07 -0.54
CA ASP A 291 -20.64 0.74 0.67
C ASP A 291 -19.69 1.95 0.54
N ARG A 292 -20.14 3.14 0.96
CA ARG A 292 -19.36 4.38 0.94
C ARG A 292 -18.97 4.89 -0.46
N HIS A 293 -19.64 4.47 -1.53
CA HIS A 293 -19.28 4.84 -2.91
C HIS A 293 -19.15 6.36 -3.12
N GLU A 294 -20.03 7.19 -2.56
CA GLU A 294 -19.98 8.65 -2.66
C GLU A 294 -18.70 9.24 -2.07
N GLU A 295 -18.14 8.61 -1.03
CA GLU A 295 -16.93 9.06 -0.35
C GLU A 295 -15.66 8.64 -1.08
N ILE A 296 -15.64 7.41 -1.65
CA ILE A 296 -14.43 6.79 -2.17
C ILE A 296 -14.26 6.88 -3.69
N VAL A 297 -15.37 6.96 -4.47
CA VAL A 297 -15.31 6.96 -5.92
C VAL A 297 -15.00 8.36 -6.45
N ARG A 298 -14.03 8.44 -7.36
CA ARG A 298 -13.56 9.65 -8.03
C ARG A 298 -13.41 9.39 -9.52
N THR A 299 -13.46 10.43 -10.35
CA THR A 299 -13.41 10.29 -11.81
C THR A 299 -12.26 11.04 -12.46
N ILE A 300 -11.60 10.36 -13.41
CA ILE A 300 -10.53 10.92 -14.22
C ILE A 300 -10.85 10.71 -15.71
N PHE A 301 -10.77 11.78 -16.48
CA PHE A 301 -10.76 11.66 -17.93
C PHE A 301 -9.38 11.94 -18.49
N THR A 302 -8.89 11.04 -19.33
CA THR A 302 -7.61 11.15 -20.02
C THR A 302 -7.79 11.53 -21.49
N ARG A 303 -6.73 12.01 -22.12
CA ARG A 303 -6.67 12.44 -23.51
C ARG A 303 -7.67 13.56 -23.84
N VAL A 304 -7.99 14.40 -22.87
CA VAL A 304 -8.88 15.56 -23.03
C VAL A 304 -8.18 16.68 -23.80
N MET A 305 -8.83 17.18 -24.84
CA MET A 305 -8.34 18.29 -25.63
C MET A 305 -9.48 19.26 -26.00
N PRO A 306 -9.41 20.54 -25.66
CA PRO A 306 -8.38 21.17 -24.82
C PRO A 306 -8.48 20.70 -23.37
N CYS A 307 -7.35 20.70 -22.65
CA CYS A 307 -7.28 20.33 -21.23
C CYS A 307 -7.41 21.60 -20.37
N ASP A 308 -8.63 22.10 -20.23
CA ASP A 308 -8.94 23.33 -19.50
C ASP A 308 -10.16 23.17 -18.58
N ILE A 309 -10.45 24.19 -17.78
CA ILE A 309 -11.56 24.21 -16.82
C ILE A 309 -12.92 24.12 -17.55
N ALA A 310 -13.05 24.69 -18.73
CA ALA A 310 -14.29 24.66 -19.48
C ALA A 310 -14.62 23.24 -19.97
N SER A 311 -13.59 22.51 -20.43
CA SER A 311 -13.70 21.10 -20.80
C SER A 311 -14.03 20.22 -19.62
N GLN A 312 -13.41 20.46 -18.45
CA GLN A 312 -13.74 19.74 -17.22
C GLN A 312 -15.22 19.93 -16.84
N LYS A 313 -15.70 21.20 -16.80
CA LYS A 313 -17.10 21.50 -16.47
C LYS A 313 -18.10 20.89 -17.45
N ARG A 314 -17.76 20.85 -18.74
CA ARG A 314 -18.60 20.19 -19.76
C ARG A 314 -18.73 18.70 -19.46
N LEU A 315 -17.63 18.02 -19.18
CA LEU A 315 -17.62 16.60 -18.84
C LEU A 315 -18.41 16.32 -17.54
N GLU A 316 -18.30 17.18 -16.54
CA GLU A 316 -19.10 17.11 -15.30
C GLU A 316 -20.61 17.21 -15.59
N GLN A 317 -21.03 18.14 -16.46
CA GLN A 317 -22.42 18.30 -16.85
C GLN A 317 -22.95 17.10 -17.64
N GLU A 318 -22.15 16.58 -18.58
CA GLU A 318 -22.53 15.42 -19.38
C GLU A 318 -22.54 14.12 -18.53
N LEU A 319 -21.62 13.97 -17.59
CA LEU A 319 -21.54 12.81 -16.70
C LEU A 319 -22.63 12.83 -15.62
N GLY A 320 -23.01 14.01 -15.14
CA GLY A 320 -23.86 14.19 -13.96
C GLY A 320 -23.13 13.91 -12.63
N HIS A 321 -21.80 13.92 -12.64
CA HIS A 321 -20.94 13.61 -11.49
C HIS A 321 -19.69 14.51 -11.56
N PRO A 322 -19.13 14.92 -10.40
CA PRO A 322 -17.87 15.67 -10.38
C PRO A 322 -16.74 14.96 -11.13
N VAL A 323 -15.90 15.73 -11.83
CA VAL A 323 -14.68 15.22 -12.47
C VAL A 323 -13.47 15.74 -11.71
N ASP A 324 -12.78 14.85 -11.01
CA ASP A 324 -11.68 15.21 -10.12
C ASP A 324 -10.46 15.67 -10.90
N CYS A 325 -10.21 15.05 -12.05
CA CYS A 325 -9.08 15.43 -12.88
C CYS A 325 -9.35 15.16 -14.37
N ILE A 326 -8.83 16.06 -15.22
CA ILE A 326 -8.64 15.80 -16.63
C ILE A 326 -7.15 15.77 -16.93
N VAL A 327 -6.73 14.83 -17.78
CA VAL A 327 -5.34 14.62 -18.20
C VAL A 327 -5.25 14.83 -19.72
N PRO A 328 -4.32 15.64 -20.22
CA PRO A 328 -4.20 15.94 -21.64
C PRO A 328 -3.73 14.76 -22.47
N ASN A 329 -3.85 14.88 -23.79
CA ASN A 329 -3.25 13.94 -24.74
C ASN A 329 -1.82 14.38 -25.10
N GLU A 330 -0.86 14.07 -24.27
CA GLU A 330 0.56 14.33 -24.51
C GLU A 330 1.32 13.04 -24.84
N TYR A 331 0.85 12.31 -25.85
CA TYR A 331 1.35 10.98 -26.23
C TYR A 331 2.88 10.97 -26.45
N GLN A 332 3.44 11.97 -27.12
CA GLN A 332 4.88 12.03 -27.41
C GLN A 332 5.73 12.09 -26.14
N ILE A 333 5.30 12.84 -25.13
CA ILE A 333 5.99 12.95 -23.84
C ILE A 333 5.94 11.60 -23.13
N VAL A 334 4.74 10.98 -23.07
CA VAL A 334 4.54 9.68 -22.41
C VAL A 334 5.34 8.57 -23.09
N SER A 335 5.29 8.49 -24.42
CA SER A 335 6.02 7.47 -25.17
C SER A 335 7.53 7.63 -24.98
N ASN A 336 8.04 8.84 -25.13
CA ASN A 336 9.45 9.14 -24.95
C ASN A 336 9.95 8.83 -23.52
N ALA A 337 9.10 9.09 -22.53
CA ALA A 337 9.39 8.77 -21.14
C ALA A 337 9.45 7.25 -20.93
N ALA A 338 8.43 6.51 -21.38
CA ALA A 338 8.33 5.06 -21.22
C ALA A 338 9.46 4.32 -21.95
N ASP A 339 9.84 4.74 -23.17
CA ASP A 339 10.94 4.16 -23.94
C ASP A 339 12.29 4.22 -23.18
N ASN A 340 12.41 5.17 -22.26
CA ASN A 340 13.59 5.35 -21.40
C ASN A 340 13.40 4.87 -19.95
N GLY A 341 12.29 4.22 -19.63
CA GLY A 341 11.96 3.81 -18.26
C GLY A 341 11.83 5.00 -17.30
N ARG A 342 11.46 6.16 -17.80
CA ARG A 342 11.29 7.42 -17.05
C ARG A 342 9.83 7.88 -17.11
N MET A 343 9.48 8.82 -16.23
CA MET A 343 8.13 9.39 -16.21
C MET A 343 8.11 10.77 -16.87
N ALA A 344 6.90 11.20 -17.26
CA ALA A 344 6.72 12.52 -17.89
C ALA A 344 7.25 13.66 -17.00
N LEU A 345 7.08 13.53 -15.68
CA LEU A 345 7.57 14.52 -14.73
C LEU A 345 9.11 14.67 -14.72
N ASP A 346 9.84 13.61 -15.12
CA ASP A 346 11.31 13.64 -15.17
C ASP A 346 11.84 14.26 -16.47
N ILE A 347 11.03 14.27 -17.53
CA ILE A 347 11.40 14.76 -18.88
C ILE A 347 10.84 16.15 -19.11
N GLU A 348 9.56 16.36 -18.79
CA GLU A 348 8.82 17.61 -19.00
C GLU A 348 8.06 18.00 -17.73
N PRO A 349 8.77 18.51 -16.70
CA PRO A 349 8.16 18.83 -15.40
C PRO A 349 7.07 19.89 -15.48
N ASP A 350 7.09 20.75 -16.49
CA ASP A 350 6.13 21.83 -16.70
C ASP A 350 5.02 21.49 -17.71
N SER A 351 4.94 20.25 -18.19
CA SER A 351 3.88 19.81 -19.10
C SER A 351 2.50 19.87 -18.44
N GLN A 352 1.44 19.96 -19.26
CA GLN A 352 0.07 19.92 -18.74
C GLN A 352 -0.25 18.58 -18.08
N LEU A 353 0.31 17.47 -18.58
CA LEU A 353 0.19 16.15 -17.98
C LEU A 353 0.80 16.15 -16.57
N THR A 354 2.03 16.64 -16.43
CA THR A 354 2.70 16.71 -15.12
C THR A 354 1.91 17.59 -14.14
N ARG A 355 1.34 18.71 -14.60
CA ARG A 355 0.46 19.56 -13.76
C ARG A 355 -0.81 18.83 -13.33
N SER A 356 -1.44 18.05 -14.21
CA SER A 356 -2.62 17.24 -13.88
C SER A 356 -2.30 16.16 -12.84
N ILE A 357 -1.17 15.45 -12.99
CA ILE A 357 -0.69 14.47 -12.02
C ILE A 357 -0.35 15.13 -10.68
N ASN A 358 0.28 16.30 -10.69
CA ASN A 358 0.54 17.09 -9.48
C ASN A 358 -0.75 17.47 -8.73
N LYS A 359 -1.84 17.76 -9.45
CA LYS A 359 -3.17 18.02 -8.87
C LYS A 359 -3.71 16.76 -8.16
N LEU A 360 -3.63 15.60 -8.81
CA LEU A 360 -4.05 14.31 -8.21
C LEU A 360 -3.24 13.99 -6.95
N ALA A 361 -1.92 14.15 -7.01
CA ALA A 361 -1.06 13.93 -5.84
C ALA A 361 -1.42 14.87 -4.68
N ALA A 362 -1.72 16.14 -4.96
CA ALA A 362 -2.14 17.10 -3.94
C ALA A 362 -3.47 16.72 -3.28
N GLN A 363 -4.42 16.19 -4.03
CA GLN A 363 -5.69 15.69 -3.50
C GLN A 363 -5.47 14.52 -2.53
N LEU A 364 -4.62 13.56 -2.89
CA LEU A 364 -4.31 12.40 -2.05
C LEU A 364 -3.51 12.75 -0.79
N THR A 365 -2.65 13.77 -0.86
CA THR A 365 -1.84 14.20 0.30
C THR A 365 -2.56 15.12 1.25
N GLY A 366 -3.79 15.57 0.93
CA GLY A 366 -4.56 16.53 1.74
C GLY A 366 -3.96 17.94 1.78
N HIS A 367 -2.95 18.22 0.97
CA HIS A 367 -2.39 19.56 0.85
C HIS A 367 -3.36 20.42 0.05
N LYS A 368 -4.03 21.37 0.71
CA LYS A 368 -4.75 22.46 0.01
C LYS A 368 -3.78 23.12 -0.96
N GLN A 369 -4.15 23.23 -2.23
CA GLN A 369 -3.40 24.02 -3.21
C GLN A 369 -3.12 25.42 -2.61
N ILE A 370 -1.85 25.75 -2.44
CA ILE A 370 -1.45 27.14 -2.34
C ILE A 370 -1.81 27.74 -3.71
N ARG A 371 -2.86 28.57 -3.73
CA ARG A 371 -3.17 29.38 -4.90
C ARG A 371 -1.96 30.27 -5.15
N TRP A 372 -1.28 30.03 -6.24
CA TRP A 372 -0.43 31.03 -6.86
C TRP A 372 -1.39 32.02 -7.52
N ASP A 373 -1.81 33.03 -6.74
CA ASP A 373 -2.48 34.20 -7.32
C ASP A 373 -1.45 34.90 -8.21
N GLN A 374 -1.86 35.09 -9.44
CA GLN A 374 -1.15 35.87 -10.45
C GLN A 374 -0.94 37.29 -9.90
N SER A 375 0.29 37.72 -9.80
CA SER A 375 0.69 39.11 -9.83
C SER A 375 1.42 39.38 -11.15
#